data_c06e7610e859126b88842d135ddce7a5
#
_entry.id   c06e7610e859126b88842d135ddce7a5
#
_cell.length_a   1.000
_cell.length_b   1.000
_cell.length_c   1.000
_cell.angle_alpha   90.00
_cell.angle_beta   90.00
_cell.angle_gamma   90.00
#
_symmetry.space_group_name_H-M   'P 1'
#
loop_
_entity.id
_entity.type
_entity.pdbx_description
1 polymer ?
#
loop_
_entity_poly.entity_id
_entity_poly.type
_entity_poly.pdbx_seq_one_letter_code
_entity_poly.pdbx_strand_id
1 'polypeptide(L)'
;MNCDSLTVAMRMDGVWAALWSALPVFVASLIATLVVVPIARAIAHATGVVDQPDAVRKLHGRTVAYLGGVGVFVGSFVGIVVGAIMSGAALDALPPVPFSIVLGMVAITFTGLADDIWKFDARLKVAGQLVAAAALAIDEIGVNVATGLLTPVFGAPRETLFALGSITVQNAQLYYWVGTAFVAMFVLGGCNAANLLDGLDGLLAGISAVMAVGLLGLSLLVIFALPPDVTDVNAITQSMAGARVTLCASLLGACLGFLAYNFNPASIFLGDAGSLLIGYLSVTIVMTFANLRPFACPYAVHTAGGTAEPAPMLPPEGGFEGFATLLVMCGLAMFGLPIIDTSLSIIRRWRARVPFSTPDTNHLHHRVKRAMGGSVRRAVLSLYAFELGLVLIGGAAATYILIGGGRLLYPFIFLVLAFVTLLGLSMRGSGVAPTARKAAP
;
A
#
# COMPACT_ATOMS: atom_id res chain seq x y z
N MET A 1 3.06 -40.65 -8.36
CA MET A 1 2.60 -39.26 -8.27
C MET A 1 2.72 -38.65 -9.67
N ASN A 2 1.64 -38.09 -10.22
CA ASN A 2 1.71 -37.41 -11.52
C ASN A 2 2.59 -36.19 -11.43
N CYS A 3 3.28 -35.81 -12.51
CA CYS A 3 4.13 -34.57 -12.53
C CYS A 3 3.39 -33.34 -12.04
N ASP A 4 2.09 -33.21 -12.36
CA ASP A 4 1.26 -32.07 -11.92
C ASP A 4 1.10 -32.02 -10.40
N SER A 5 0.94 -33.15 -9.72
CA SER A 5 0.80 -33.19 -8.26
C SER A 5 2.11 -32.87 -7.54
N LEU A 6 3.25 -33.25 -8.12
CA LEU A 6 4.58 -32.91 -7.59
C LEU A 6 4.83 -31.40 -7.72
N THR A 7 4.49 -30.82 -8.86
CA THR A 7 4.62 -29.37 -9.12
C THR A 7 3.78 -28.54 -8.17
N VAL A 8 2.54 -28.93 -7.91
CA VAL A 8 1.67 -28.24 -6.95
C VAL A 8 2.21 -28.35 -5.53
N ALA A 9 2.71 -29.54 -5.12
CA ALA A 9 3.32 -29.72 -3.80
C ALA A 9 4.52 -28.78 -3.59
N MET A 10 5.46 -28.71 -4.55
CA MET A 10 6.62 -27.82 -4.47
C MET A 10 6.23 -26.33 -4.39
N ARG A 11 5.19 -25.91 -5.13
CA ARG A 11 4.65 -24.54 -5.05
C ARG A 11 4.06 -24.25 -3.68
N MET A 12 3.36 -25.20 -3.09
CA MET A 12 2.82 -25.06 -1.73
C MET A 12 3.92 -24.99 -0.67
N ASP A 13 5.01 -25.75 -0.83
CA ASP A 13 6.16 -25.67 0.08
C ASP A 13 6.77 -24.26 0.11
N GLY A 14 6.90 -23.59 -1.05
CA GLY A 14 7.34 -22.19 -1.13
C GLY A 14 6.40 -21.22 -0.40
N VAL A 15 5.08 -21.43 -0.50
CA VAL A 15 4.08 -20.62 0.23
C VAL A 15 4.19 -20.84 1.73
N TRP A 16 4.30 -22.09 2.18
CA TRP A 16 4.48 -22.41 3.60
C TRP A 16 5.78 -21.83 4.16
N ALA A 17 6.88 -21.93 3.42
CA ALA A 17 8.15 -21.36 3.79
C ALA A 17 8.05 -19.82 3.96
N ALA A 18 7.39 -19.12 3.03
CA ALA A 18 7.15 -17.68 3.12
C ALA A 18 6.27 -17.32 4.33
N LEU A 19 5.22 -18.10 4.62
CA LEU A 19 4.38 -17.90 5.81
C LEU A 19 5.15 -18.09 7.12
N TRP A 20 5.97 -19.16 7.21
CA TRP A 20 6.80 -19.40 8.38
C TRP A 20 7.85 -18.31 8.59
N SER A 21 8.41 -17.75 7.51
CA SER A 21 9.33 -16.60 7.60
C SER A 21 8.63 -15.29 7.98
N ALA A 22 7.35 -15.13 7.61
CA ALA A 22 6.54 -13.96 7.96
C ALA A 22 6.13 -13.93 9.44
N LEU A 23 5.96 -15.09 10.07
CA LEU A 23 5.46 -15.18 11.44
C LEU A 23 6.35 -14.46 12.47
N PRO A 24 7.68 -14.68 12.53
CA PRO A 24 8.54 -13.96 13.46
C PRO A 24 8.57 -12.44 13.19
N VAL A 25 8.50 -12.02 11.93
CA VAL A 25 8.39 -10.60 11.53
C VAL A 25 7.12 -9.97 12.10
N PHE A 26 5.99 -10.62 11.90
CA PHE A 26 4.70 -10.20 12.42
C PHE A 26 4.71 -10.11 13.95
N VAL A 27 5.18 -11.16 14.65
CA VAL A 27 5.22 -11.22 16.11
C VAL A 27 6.15 -10.16 16.67
N ALA A 28 7.32 -9.97 16.10
CA ALA A 28 8.27 -8.95 16.54
C ALA A 28 7.72 -7.53 16.37
N SER A 29 7.10 -7.25 15.22
CA SER A 29 6.45 -5.97 14.96
C SER A 29 5.28 -5.71 15.93
N LEU A 30 4.43 -6.71 16.16
CA LEU A 30 3.31 -6.65 17.09
C LEU A 30 3.80 -6.35 18.51
N ILE A 31 4.77 -7.11 19.01
CA ILE A 31 5.30 -6.95 20.37
C ILE A 31 6.00 -5.59 20.51
N ALA A 32 6.83 -5.21 19.55
CA ALA A 32 7.52 -3.92 19.59
C ALA A 32 6.51 -2.76 19.66
N THR A 33 5.45 -2.81 18.86
CA THR A 33 4.39 -1.79 18.90
C THR A 33 3.65 -1.80 20.24
N LEU A 34 3.27 -2.97 20.75
CA LEU A 34 2.59 -3.10 22.05
C LEU A 34 3.43 -2.53 23.21
N VAL A 35 4.76 -2.63 23.13
CA VAL A 35 5.68 -2.10 24.14
C VAL A 35 5.92 -0.61 23.98
N VAL A 36 6.11 -0.15 22.74
CA VAL A 36 6.51 1.26 22.47
C VAL A 36 5.33 2.22 22.58
N VAL A 37 4.12 1.83 22.20
CA VAL A 37 2.94 2.72 22.26
C VAL A 37 2.65 3.25 23.67
N PRO A 38 2.65 2.45 24.76
CA PRO A 38 2.52 2.99 26.11
C PRO A 38 3.63 3.98 26.50
N ILE A 39 4.86 3.73 26.06
CA ILE A 39 6.00 4.63 26.29
C ILE A 39 5.79 5.95 25.55
N ALA A 40 5.44 5.89 24.26
CA ALA A 40 5.13 7.07 23.45
C ALA A 40 3.97 7.87 24.06
N ARG A 41 2.94 7.19 24.58
CA ARG A 41 1.83 7.84 25.29
C ARG A 41 2.31 8.57 26.55
N ALA A 42 3.18 7.96 27.36
CA ALA A 42 3.73 8.59 28.56
C ALA A 42 4.59 9.84 28.18
N ILE A 43 5.42 9.73 27.15
CA ILE A 43 6.21 10.86 26.62
C ILE A 43 5.29 11.98 26.12
N ALA A 44 4.25 11.65 25.36
CA ALA A 44 3.30 12.65 24.84
C ALA A 44 2.63 13.44 25.96
N HIS A 45 2.22 12.77 27.05
CA HIS A 45 1.66 13.46 28.22
C HIS A 45 2.70 14.31 28.95
N ALA A 46 3.95 13.84 29.08
CA ALA A 46 5.03 14.57 29.73
C ALA A 46 5.48 15.81 28.94
N THR A 47 5.46 15.74 27.60
CA THR A 47 5.88 16.82 26.70
C THR A 47 4.75 17.74 26.25
N GLY A 48 3.50 17.43 26.60
CA GLY A 48 2.33 18.20 26.19
C GLY A 48 1.91 18.01 24.73
N VAL A 49 2.45 17.00 24.03
CA VAL A 49 2.03 16.63 22.65
C VAL A 49 0.72 15.82 22.73
N VAL A 50 -0.36 16.55 23.04
CA VAL A 50 -1.66 15.95 23.34
C VAL A 50 -2.77 16.72 22.61
N ASP A 51 -3.82 16.01 22.23
CA ASP A 51 -5.04 16.58 21.70
C ASP A 51 -5.95 17.02 22.86
N GLN A 52 -6.14 18.34 23.00
CA GLN A 52 -7.04 18.88 24.00
C GLN A 52 -8.47 18.94 23.46
N PRO A 53 -9.48 18.65 24.30
CA PRO A 53 -10.87 18.83 23.93
C PRO A 53 -11.14 20.29 23.51
N ASP A 54 -11.70 20.47 22.32
CA ASP A 54 -12.18 21.79 21.86
C ASP A 54 -13.71 21.76 21.83
N ALA A 55 -14.36 22.70 22.51
CA ALA A 55 -15.82 22.77 22.67
C ALA A 55 -16.58 22.85 21.33
N VAL A 56 -15.88 23.18 20.22
CA VAL A 56 -16.50 23.41 18.89
C VAL A 56 -16.33 22.27 17.92
N ARG A 57 -15.21 21.53 17.99
CA ARG A 57 -14.85 20.51 16.98
C ARG A 57 -14.64 19.11 17.50
N LYS A 58 -14.26 18.95 18.78
CA LYS A 58 -13.77 17.69 19.33
C LYS A 58 -14.72 17.16 20.38
N LEU A 59 -15.41 16.07 20.07
CA LEU A 59 -16.45 15.44 20.89
C LEU A 59 -15.92 14.53 22.01
N HIS A 60 -14.60 14.41 22.18
CA HIS A 60 -14.02 13.61 23.27
C HIS A 60 -13.79 14.48 24.52
N GLY A 61 -14.31 14.02 25.64
CA GLY A 61 -14.19 14.72 26.95
C GLY A 61 -12.87 14.49 27.69
N ARG A 62 -11.83 13.94 27.04
CA ARG A 62 -10.54 13.59 27.66
C ARG A 62 -9.40 14.03 26.76
N THR A 63 -8.27 14.44 27.35
CA THR A 63 -7.02 14.69 26.64
C THR A 63 -6.43 13.38 26.16
N VAL A 64 -6.10 13.27 24.87
CA VAL A 64 -5.55 12.06 24.24
C VAL A 64 -4.17 12.35 23.68
N ALA A 65 -3.22 11.44 23.88
CA ALA A 65 -1.84 11.54 23.39
C ALA A 65 -1.79 11.44 21.85
N TYR A 66 -0.81 12.10 21.21
CA TYR A 66 -0.71 12.22 19.73
C TYR A 66 0.50 11.49 19.11
N LEU A 67 1.33 10.78 19.86
CA LEU A 67 2.58 10.16 19.38
C LEU A 67 2.44 8.67 19.00
N GLY A 68 1.25 8.19 18.66
CA GLY A 68 1.01 6.77 18.32
C GLY A 68 1.78 6.31 17.09
N GLY A 69 2.02 7.21 16.13
CA GLY A 69 2.79 6.92 14.92
C GLY A 69 4.23 6.48 15.18
N VAL A 70 4.85 6.95 16.27
CA VAL A 70 6.17 6.50 16.69
C VAL A 70 6.16 5.00 17.03
N GLY A 71 5.11 4.52 17.69
CA GLY A 71 4.94 3.10 18.00
C GLY A 71 4.80 2.25 16.74
N VAL A 72 4.01 2.71 15.76
CA VAL A 72 3.84 2.04 14.47
C VAL A 72 5.16 2.02 13.68
N PHE A 73 5.91 3.13 13.69
CA PHE A 73 7.22 3.21 13.04
C PHE A 73 8.20 2.21 13.63
N VAL A 74 8.38 2.23 14.96
CA VAL A 74 9.32 1.32 15.64
C VAL A 74 8.90 -0.14 15.44
N GLY A 75 7.61 -0.44 15.54
CA GLY A 75 7.10 -1.79 15.29
C GLY A 75 7.40 -2.27 13.88
N SER A 76 7.06 -1.47 12.87
CA SER A 76 7.34 -1.82 11.46
C SER A 76 8.85 -1.96 11.21
N PHE A 77 9.66 -1.06 11.75
CA PHE A 77 11.12 -1.11 11.62
C PHE A 77 11.72 -2.37 12.26
N VAL A 78 11.30 -2.71 13.49
CA VAL A 78 11.73 -3.95 14.17
C VAL A 78 11.34 -5.18 13.34
N GLY A 79 10.12 -5.22 12.80
CA GLY A 79 9.69 -6.29 11.90
C GLY A 79 10.61 -6.43 10.69
N ILE A 80 10.95 -5.33 10.02
CA ILE A 80 11.86 -5.32 8.87
C ILE A 80 13.26 -5.83 9.27
N VAL A 81 13.79 -5.39 10.40
CA VAL A 81 15.11 -5.85 10.92
C VAL A 81 15.07 -7.35 11.21
N VAL A 82 14.03 -7.85 11.85
CA VAL A 82 13.88 -9.30 12.11
C VAL A 82 13.81 -10.07 10.79
N GLY A 83 13.07 -9.57 9.80
CA GLY A 83 13.03 -10.16 8.47
C GLY A 83 14.43 -10.23 7.81
N ALA A 84 15.22 -9.17 7.93
CA ALA A 84 16.59 -9.14 7.42
C ALA A 84 17.50 -10.16 8.13
N ILE A 85 17.40 -10.29 9.44
CA ILE A 85 18.17 -11.27 10.22
C ILE A 85 17.77 -12.71 9.84
N MET A 86 16.47 -12.97 9.71
CA MET A 86 15.93 -14.31 9.39
C MET A 86 16.27 -14.74 7.95
N SER A 87 16.45 -13.81 7.02
CA SER A 87 16.85 -14.12 5.65
C SER A 87 18.29 -14.60 5.51
N GLY A 88 19.07 -14.67 6.59
CA GLY A 88 20.47 -15.04 6.57
C GLY A 88 21.37 -14.05 5.82
N ALA A 89 20.87 -12.83 5.60
CA ALA A 89 21.66 -11.76 5.06
C ALA A 89 22.81 -11.46 6.03
N ALA A 90 24.04 -11.90 5.70
CA ALA A 90 25.23 -11.41 6.36
C ALA A 90 25.25 -9.88 6.26
N LEU A 91 25.96 -9.20 7.17
CA LEU A 91 26.07 -7.73 7.17
C LEU A 91 26.53 -7.15 5.80
N ASP A 92 27.13 -7.98 4.97
CA ASP A 92 27.61 -7.65 3.63
C ASP A 92 26.56 -7.89 2.51
N ALA A 93 25.42 -8.53 2.81
CA ALA A 93 24.33 -8.71 1.87
C ALA A 93 23.25 -7.65 2.09
N LEU A 94 22.72 -7.09 0.99
CA LEU A 94 21.61 -6.14 1.05
C LEU A 94 20.41 -6.80 1.75
N PRO A 95 19.74 -6.09 2.68
CA PRO A 95 18.56 -6.62 3.35
C PRO A 95 17.48 -6.95 2.32
N PRO A 96 16.58 -7.92 2.58
CA PRO A 96 15.51 -8.31 1.65
C PRO A 96 14.54 -7.17 1.35
N VAL A 97 14.41 -6.20 2.26
CA VAL A 97 13.70 -4.94 2.03
C VAL A 97 14.70 -3.89 1.55
N PRO A 98 14.54 -3.30 0.36
CA PRO A 98 15.44 -2.26 -0.16
C PRO A 98 15.61 -1.10 0.81
N PHE A 99 16.85 -0.62 0.93
CA PHE A 99 17.18 0.48 1.84
C PHE A 99 16.42 1.77 1.51
N SER A 100 16.11 2.00 0.23
CA SER A 100 15.29 3.13 -0.23
C SER A 100 13.90 3.17 0.43
N ILE A 101 13.28 1.99 0.64
CA ILE A 101 11.99 1.88 1.34
C ILE A 101 12.13 2.33 2.80
N VAL A 102 13.19 1.86 3.47
CA VAL A 102 13.47 2.24 4.86
C VAL A 102 13.79 3.74 4.97
N LEU A 103 14.56 4.27 4.03
CA LEU A 103 14.88 5.69 3.97
C LEU A 103 13.60 6.54 3.80
N GLY A 104 12.73 6.16 2.88
CA GLY A 104 11.44 6.83 2.69
C GLY A 104 10.52 6.70 3.92
N MET A 105 10.52 5.54 4.59
CA MET A 105 9.79 5.32 5.84
C MET A 105 10.27 6.26 6.96
N VAL A 106 11.58 6.45 7.09
CA VAL A 106 12.17 7.41 8.04
C VAL A 106 11.76 8.84 7.66
N ALA A 107 11.96 9.24 6.40
CA ALA A 107 11.67 10.59 5.94
C ALA A 107 10.19 10.98 6.16
N ILE A 108 9.25 10.08 5.82
CA ILE A 108 7.82 10.36 5.97
C ILE A 108 7.39 10.42 7.44
N THR A 109 7.95 9.55 8.29
CA THR A 109 7.66 9.54 9.73
C THR A 109 8.17 10.83 10.39
N PHE A 110 9.40 11.26 10.07
CA PHE A 110 9.93 12.53 10.55
C PHE A 110 9.11 13.72 10.08
N THR A 111 8.66 13.71 8.83
CA THR A 111 7.78 14.76 8.29
C THR A 111 6.48 14.85 9.08
N GLY A 112 5.83 13.72 9.32
CA GLY A 112 4.58 13.67 10.09
C GLY A 112 4.79 14.05 11.57
N LEU A 113 5.87 13.55 12.20
CA LEU A 113 6.20 13.89 13.58
C LEU A 113 6.48 15.40 13.74
N ALA A 114 7.19 15.97 12.81
CA ALA A 114 7.46 17.41 12.79
C ALA A 114 6.16 18.23 12.63
N ASP A 115 5.21 17.75 11.79
CA ASP A 115 3.90 18.37 11.66
C ASP A 115 3.07 18.25 12.94
N ASP A 116 3.09 17.08 13.60
CA ASP A 116 2.39 16.86 14.87
C ASP A 116 2.88 17.83 15.97
N ILE A 117 4.19 18.13 16.00
CA ILE A 117 4.81 18.98 17.03
C ILE A 117 4.71 20.47 16.67
N TRP A 118 5.06 20.86 15.43
CA TRP A 118 5.25 22.26 15.03
C TRP A 118 4.14 22.82 14.13
N LYS A 119 3.19 21.99 13.69
CA LYS A 119 2.08 22.43 12.81
C LYS A 119 2.59 23.11 11.54
N PHE A 120 3.28 22.38 10.70
CA PHE A 120 3.87 22.89 9.47
C PHE A 120 2.85 23.42 8.45
N ASP A 121 3.32 24.30 7.55
CA ASP A 121 2.60 24.60 6.32
C ASP A 121 2.45 23.32 5.46
N ALA A 122 1.29 23.16 4.83
CA ALA A 122 0.99 22.05 3.93
C ALA A 122 2.07 21.82 2.85
N ARG A 123 2.80 22.87 2.44
CA ARG A 123 3.90 22.79 1.46
C ARG A 123 5.08 21.98 1.99
N LEU A 124 5.45 22.14 3.26
CA LEU A 124 6.53 21.37 3.88
C LEU A 124 6.15 19.89 4.02
N LYS A 125 4.88 19.62 4.34
CA LYS A 125 4.36 18.25 4.37
C LYS A 125 4.44 17.57 2.98
N VAL A 126 4.07 18.29 1.92
CA VAL A 126 4.22 17.80 0.53
C VAL A 126 5.69 17.60 0.18
N ALA A 127 6.58 18.50 0.57
CA ALA A 127 8.01 18.34 0.32
C ALA A 127 8.57 17.06 0.96
N GLY A 128 8.21 16.77 2.21
CA GLY A 128 8.62 15.53 2.88
C GLY A 128 8.07 14.26 2.21
N GLN A 129 6.82 14.29 1.72
CA GLN A 129 6.24 13.20 0.94
C GLN A 129 6.99 12.99 -0.39
N LEU A 130 7.42 14.07 -1.06
CA LEU A 130 8.21 13.99 -2.28
C LEU A 130 9.61 13.42 -2.02
N VAL A 131 10.24 13.76 -0.89
CA VAL A 131 11.51 13.14 -0.47
C VAL A 131 11.34 11.64 -0.26
N ALA A 132 10.26 11.20 0.39
CA ALA A 132 9.97 9.78 0.56
C ALA A 132 9.70 9.08 -0.79
N ALA A 133 9.02 9.74 -1.73
CA ALA A 133 8.83 9.22 -3.09
C ALA A 133 10.13 9.14 -3.88
N ALA A 134 11.00 10.15 -3.77
CA ALA A 134 12.31 10.17 -4.40
C ALA A 134 13.21 9.02 -3.89
N ALA A 135 13.10 8.68 -2.59
CA ALA A 135 13.80 7.52 -2.04
C ALA A 135 13.40 6.23 -2.78
N LEU A 136 12.12 5.99 -3.06
CA LEU A 136 11.67 4.82 -3.81
C LEU A 136 12.21 4.78 -5.25
N ALA A 137 12.35 5.95 -5.89
CA ALA A 137 12.88 6.03 -7.24
C ALA A 137 14.35 5.61 -7.35
N ILE A 138 15.14 5.64 -6.26
CA ILE A 138 16.55 5.20 -6.22
C ILE A 138 16.67 3.71 -6.63
N ASP A 139 15.77 2.87 -6.11
CA ASP A 139 15.74 1.42 -6.40
C ASP A 139 14.63 1.10 -7.44
N GLU A 140 14.16 2.10 -8.18
CA GLU A 140 13.12 1.99 -9.22
C GLU A 140 11.83 1.31 -8.72
N ILE A 141 11.50 1.44 -7.43
CA ILE A 141 10.32 0.83 -6.84
C ILE A 141 9.05 1.46 -7.44
N GLY A 142 8.30 0.64 -8.19
CA GLY A 142 7.06 1.06 -8.85
C GLY A 142 7.24 1.79 -10.18
N VAL A 143 8.45 2.15 -10.59
CA VAL A 143 8.71 2.88 -11.86
C VAL A 143 8.24 2.06 -13.07
N ASN A 144 8.34 0.75 -13.02
CA ASN A 144 7.93 -0.17 -14.09
C ASN A 144 6.40 -0.18 -14.38
N VAL A 145 5.58 0.44 -13.53
CA VAL A 145 4.15 0.66 -13.84
C VAL A 145 3.99 1.44 -15.14
N ALA A 146 4.83 2.45 -15.37
CA ALA A 146 4.81 3.22 -16.60
C ALA A 146 5.16 2.36 -17.82
N THR A 147 6.11 1.45 -17.70
CA THR A 147 6.48 0.53 -18.79
C THR A 147 5.26 -0.30 -19.21
N GLY A 148 4.55 -0.91 -18.28
CA GLY A 148 3.37 -1.71 -18.60
C GLY A 148 2.21 -0.92 -19.19
N LEU A 149 2.05 0.35 -18.83
CA LEU A 149 1.00 1.22 -19.35
C LEU A 149 1.35 1.82 -20.73
N LEU A 150 2.62 2.14 -20.97
CA LEU A 150 3.04 2.91 -22.15
C LEU A 150 3.55 2.02 -23.30
N THR A 151 4.05 0.81 -23.01
CA THR A 151 4.52 -0.13 -24.05
C THR A 151 3.46 -0.40 -25.14
N PRO A 152 2.17 -0.59 -24.83
CA PRO A 152 1.16 -0.79 -25.87
C PRO A 152 0.96 0.41 -26.81
N VAL A 153 1.38 1.60 -26.37
CA VAL A 153 1.17 2.87 -27.11
C VAL A 153 2.43 3.31 -27.85
N PHE A 154 3.59 3.23 -27.20
CA PHE A 154 4.85 3.78 -27.69
C PHE A 154 5.88 2.71 -28.10
N GLY A 155 5.57 1.42 -27.90
CA GLY A 155 6.46 0.32 -28.23
C GLY A 155 7.39 -0.09 -27.08
N ALA A 156 8.35 -0.99 -27.40
CA ALA A 156 9.24 -1.55 -26.37
C ALA A 156 10.21 -0.51 -25.79
N PRO A 157 10.70 -0.68 -24.54
CA PRO A 157 11.60 0.29 -23.90
C PRO A 157 12.89 0.57 -24.67
N ARG A 158 13.39 -0.41 -25.43
CA ARG A 158 14.62 -0.27 -26.25
C ARG A 158 14.39 0.44 -27.58
N GLU A 159 13.17 0.66 -28.00
CA GLU A 159 12.86 1.36 -29.22
C GLU A 159 13.15 2.86 -29.10
N THR A 160 13.52 3.45 -30.21
CA THR A 160 13.81 4.89 -30.28
C THR A 160 12.51 5.68 -30.33
N LEU A 161 12.31 6.55 -29.34
CA LEU A 161 11.17 7.47 -29.30
C LEU A 161 11.32 8.56 -30.38
N PHE A 162 12.51 9.19 -30.42
CA PHE A 162 12.92 10.11 -31.44
C PHE A 162 14.45 10.24 -31.52
N ALA A 163 14.96 10.65 -32.69
CA ALA A 163 16.37 10.96 -32.90
C ALA A 163 16.50 12.34 -33.52
N LEU A 164 17.39 13.18 -32.97
CA LEU A 164 17.70 14.51 -33.46
C LEU A 164 19.22 14.67 -33.57
N GLY A 165 19.79 14.49 -34.75
CA GLY A 165 21.22 14.48 -34.95
C GLY A 165 21.90 13.34 -34.21
N SER A 166 22.82 13.68 -33.29
CA SER A 166 23.52 12.71 -32.43
C SER A 166 22.75 12.36 -31.16
N ILE A 167 21.63 13.03 -30.88
CA ILE A 167 20.81 12.79 -29.66
C ILE A 167 19.73 11.77 -30.00
N THR A 168 19.79 10.60 -29.35
CA THR A 168 18.77 9.55 -29.45
C THR A 168 18.10 9.39 -28.12
N VAL A 169 16.78 9.55 -28.06
CA VAL A 169 15.96 9.32 -26.86
C VAL A 169 15.22 8.01 -27.06
N GLN A 170 15.41 7.07 -26.12
CA GLN A 170 14.73 5.79 -26.11
C GLN A 170 13.43 5.87 -25.26
N ASN A 171 12.47 5.00 -25.55
CA ASN A 171 11.25 4.86 -24.77
C ASN A 171 11.54 4.60 -23.28
N ALA A 172 12.61 3.86 -22.94
CA ALA A 172 13.03 3.61 -21.57
C ALA A 172 13.22 4.89 -20.74
N GLN A 173 13.75 5.96 -21.33
CA GLN A 173 13.94 7.24 -20.65
C GLN A 173 12.60 7.92 -20.33
N LEU A 174 11.68 7.91 -21.31
CA LEU A 174 10.31 8.41 -21.09
C LEU A 174 9.62 7.60 -19.98
N TYR A 175 9.70 6.26 -20.04
CA TYR A 175 9.05 5.38 -19.08
C TYR A 175 9.58 5.57 -17.67
N TYR A 176 10.89 5.76 -17.52
CA TYR A 176 11.50 6.06 -16.24
C TYR A 176 10.96 7.37 -15.62
N TRP A 177 10.92 8.46 -16.39
CA TRP A 177 10.44 9.74 -15.87
C TRP A 177 8.93 9.73 -15.57
N VAL A 178 8.14 9.11 -16.43
CA VAL A 178 6.70 8.95 -16.22
C VAL A 178 6.44 8.03 -15.02
N GLY A 179 7.20 6.95 -14.89
CA GLY A 179 7.11 6.04 -13.75
C GLY A 179 7.47 6.72 -12.43
N THR A 180 8.53 7.51 -12.40
CA THR A 180 8.91 8.31 -11.24
C THR A 180 7.82 9.30 -10.85
N ALA A 181 7.19 9.96 -11.84
CA ALA A 181 6.05 10.84 -11.60
C ALA A 181 4.83 10.08 -11.03
N PHE A 182 4.55 8.87 -11.53
CA PHE A 182 3.51 8.01 -10.97
C PHE A 182 3.82 7.62 -9.51
N VAL A 183 5.05 7.20 -9.21
CA VAL A 183 5.46 6.89 -7.83
C VAL A 183 5.22 8.10 -6.91
N ALA A 184 5.65 9.30 -7.33
CA ALA A 184 5.41 10.52 -6.56
C ALA A 184 3.90 10.78 -6.35
N MET A 185 3.09 10.63 -7.39
CA MET A 185 1.64 10.79 -7.33
C MET A 185 0.99 9.77 -6.37
N PHE A 186 1.40 8.51 -6.43
CA PHE A 186 0.87 7.47 -5.56
C PHE A 186 1.29 7.64 -4.11
N VAL A 187 2.53 8.04 -3.83
CA VAL A 187 3.00 8.33 -2.47
C VAL A 187 2.24 9.54 -1.89
N LEU A 188 2.16 10.64 -2.64
CA LEU A 188 1.38 11.80 -2.24
C LEU A 188 -0.10 11.43 -2.01
N GLY A 189 -0.70 10.74 -2.97
CA GLY A 189 -2.09 10.32 -2.90
C GLY A 189 -2.36 9.39 -1.71
N GLY A 190 -1.54 8.36 -1.53
CA GLY A 190 -1.70 7.37 -0.47
C GLY A 190 -1.46 7.92 0.93
N CYS A 191 -0.42 8.72 1.12
CA CYS A 191 -0.15 9.39 2.39
C CYS A 191 -1.31 10.32 2.80
N ASN A 192 -1.79 11.16 1.87
CA ASN A 192 -2.89 12.07 2.17
C ASN A 192 -4.22 11.32 2.31
N ALA A 193 -4.46 10.25 1.54
CA ALA A 193 -5.67 9.45 1.66
C ALA A 193 -5.74 8.74 3.03
N ALA A 194 -4.63 8.16 3.49
CA ALA A 194 -4.53 7.58 4.82
C ALA A 194 -4.74 8.64 5.91
N ASN A 195 -4.11 9.81 5.78
CA ASN A 195 -4.25 10.89 6.74
C ASN A 195 -5.70 11.42 6.82
N LEU A 196 -6.40 11.53 5.69
CA LEU A 196 -7.81 11.95 5.67
C LEU A 196 -8.75 10.88 6.25
N LEU A 197 -8.38 9.60 6.16
CA LEU A 197 -9.18 8.50 6.70
C LEU A 197 -9.01 8.34 8.22
N ASP A 198 -7.94 8.87 8.81
CA ASP A 198 -7.66 8.79 10.27
C ASP A 198 -8.57 9.73 11.08
N GLY A 199 -9.88 9.65 10.87
CA GLY A 199 -10.89 10.50 11.49
C GLY A 199 -11.74 9.84 12.57
N LEU A 200 -11.58 8.54 12.82
CA LEU A 200 -12.31 7.78 13.86
C LEU A 200 -11.36 6.80 14.55
N ASP A 201 -11.54 6.64 15.87
CA ASP A 201 -10.78 5.70 16.70
C ASP A 201 -10.77 4.29 16.08
N GLY A 202 -9.58 3.75 15.83
CA GLY A 202 -9.36 2.43 15.27
C GLY A 202 -9.53 2.32 13.75
N LEU A 203 -10.00 3.36 13.06
CA LEU A 203 -10.39 3.24 11.65
C LEU A 203 -9.19 2.93 10.76
N LEU A 204 -8.19 3.81 10.71
CA LEU A 204 -7.07 3.65 9.78
C LEU A 204 -6.24 2.40 10.10
N ALA A 205 -5.87 2.20 11.36
CA ALA A 205 -5.07 1.04 11.77
C ALA A 205 -5.77 -0.29 11.44
N GLY A 206 -7.08 -0.39 11.67
CA GLY A 206 -7.82 -1.61 11.38
C GLY A 206 -8.02 -1.87 9.90
N ILE A 207 -8.32 -0.83 9.10
CA ILE A 207 -8.40 -0.94 7.63
C ILE A 207 -7.05 -1.38 7.07
N SER A 208 -5.96 -0.76 7.54
CA SER A 208 -4.61 -1.11 7.09
C SER A 208 -4.21 -2.53 7.49
N ALA A 209 -4.69 -3.04 8.62
CA ALA A 209 -4.50 -4.45 8.99
C ALA A 209 -5.25 -5.38 8.03
N VAL A 210 -6.51 -5.09 7.68
CA VAL A 210 -7.30 -5.87 6.70
C VAL A 210 -6.61 -5.86 5.33
N MET A 211 -6.17 -4.69 4.89
CA MET A 211 -5.43 -4.53 3.64
C MET A 211 -4.10 -5.29 3.65
N ALA A 212 -3.33 -5.21 4.74
CA ALA A 212 -2.05 -5.91 4.87
C ALA A 212 -2.22 -7.44 4.76
N VAL A 213 -3.32 -8.00 5.29
CA VAL A 213 -3.69 -9.41 5.08
C VAL A 213 -3.96 -9.69 3.60
N GLY A 214 -4.68 -8.81 2.91
CA GLY A 214 -4.95 -8.96 1.48
C GLY A 214 -3.68 -8.91 0.62
N LEU A 215 -2.81 -7.94 0.88
CA LEU A 215 -1.53 -7.79 0.17
C LEU A 215 -0.55 -8.93 0.50
N LEU A 216 -0.57 -9.45 1.72
CA LEU A 216 0.16 -10.67 2.06
C LEU A 216 -0.37 -11.86 1.25
N GLY A 217 -1.69 -12.04 1.19
CA GLY A 217 -2.32 -13.07 0.36
C GLY A 217 -1.96 -12.93 -1.13
N LEU A 218 -1.95 -11.71 -1.66
CA LEU A 218 -1.50 -11.45 -3.03
C LEU A 218 -0.02 -11.79 -3.22
N SER A 219 0.84 -11.47 -2.25
CA SER A 219 2.26 -11.83 -2.28
C SER A 219 2.48 -13.34 -2.29
N LEU A 220 1.73 -14.08 -1.46
CA LEU A 220 1.76 -15.55 -1.41
C LEU A 220 1.21 -16.18 -2.70
N LEU A 221 0.18 -15.59 -3.30
CA LEU A 221 -0.35 -16.01 -4.57
C LEU A 221 0.66 -15.86 -5.72
N VAL A 222 1.43 -14.76 -5.70
CA VAL A 222 2.55 -14.56 -6.64
C VAL A 222 3.64 -15.63 -6.41
N ILE A 223 4.01 -15.93 -5.17
CA ILE A 223 4.96 -16.99 -4.84
C ILE A 223 4.44 -18.36 -5.33
N PHE A 224 3.15 -18.66 -5.13
CA PHE A 224 2.53 -19.88 -5.62
C PHE A 224 2.58 -19.99 -7.16
N ALA A 225 2.47 -18.86 -7.86
CA ALA A 225 2.54 -18.83 -9.32
C ALA A 225 3.97 -18.92 -9.86
N LEU A 226 5.02 -18.81 -9.02
CA LEU A 226 6.42 -18.94 -9.45
C LEU A 226 6.74 -20.37 -9.92
N PRO A 227 7.75 -20.52 -10.81
CA PRO A 227 8.27 -21.84 -11.19
C PRO A 227 8.82 -22.60 -9.97
N PRO A 228 8.78 -23.94 -9.97
CA PRO A 228 9.23 -24.76 -8.84
C PRO A 228 10.71 -24.58 -8.45
N ASP A 229 11.58 -24.20 -9.37
CA ASP A 229 13.01 -23.95 -9.16
C ASP A 229 13.30 -22.67 -8.37
N VAL A 230 12.32 -21.76 -8.24
CA VAL A 230 12.44 -20.51 -7.48
C VAL A 230 11.82 -20.66 -6.07
N THR A 231 11.47 -21.88 -5.68
CA THR A 231 10.88 -22.18 -4.37
C THR A 231 11.91 -22.38 -3.25
N ASP A 232 13.20 -22.22 -3.53
CA ASP A 232 14.20 -22.12 -2.46
C ASP A 232 13.85 -20.96 -1.53
N VAL A 233 13.68 -21.27 -0.25
CA VAL A 233 13.32 -20.30 0.79
C VAL A 233 14.29 -19.11 0.80
N ASN A 234 15.58 -19.37 0.64
CA ASN A 234 16.60 -18.32 0.62
C ASN A 234 16.46 -17.42 -0.62
N ALA A 235 16.14 -17.99 -1.77
CA ALA A 235 15.91 -17.20 -2.99
C ALA A 235 14.63 -16.35 -2.88
N ILE A 236 13.56 -16.87 -2.26
CA ILE A 236 12.32 -16.12 -2.03
C ILE A 236 12.54 -14.99 -1.03
N THR A 237 13.19 -15.26 0.10
CA THR A 237 13.40 -14.26 1.16
C THR A 237 14.36 -13.15 0.75
N GLN A 238 15.28 -13.42 -0.16
CA GLN A 238 16.21 -12.42 -0.73
C GLN A 238 15.68 -11.73 -1.99
N SER A 239 14.47 -12.05 -2.43
CA SER A 239 13.80 -11.45 -3.59
C SER A 239 12.83 -10.34 -3.18
N MET A 240 12.31 -9.59 -4.19
CA MET A 240 11.19 -8.68 -3.94
C MET A 240 9.94 -9.36 -3.40
N ALA A 241 9.78 -10.68 -3.63
CA ALA A 241 8.70 -11.47 -3.02
C ALA A 241 8.89 -11.53 -1.49
N GLY A 242 10.11 -11.80 -1.02
CA GLY A 242 10.46 -11.77 0.40
C GLY A 242 10.26 -10.38 1.01
N ALA A 243 10.72 -9.33 0.33
CA ALA A 243 10.52 -7.96 0.77
C ALA A 243 9.03 -7.62 0.95
N ARG A 244 8.16 -8.01 -0.01
CA ARG A 244 6.70 -7.81 0.10
C ARG A 244 6.12 -8.53 1.32
N VAL A 245 6.47 -9.81 1.50
CA VAL A 245 6.00 -10.61 2.66
C VAL A 245 6.43 -9.95 3.98
N THR A 246 7.70 -9.53 4.08
CA THR A 246 8.25 -8.84 5.25
C THR A 246 7.50 -7.52 5.51
N LEU A 247 7.29 -6.69 4.49
CA LEU A 247 6.57 -5.42 4.63
C LEU A 247 5.11 -5.63 5.05
N CYS A 248 4.40 -6.59 4.44
CA CYS A 248 3.02 -6.91 4.82
C CYS A 248 2.92 -7.41 6.27
N ALA A 249 3.80 -8.33 6.67
CA ALA A 249 3.83 -8.88 8.02
C ALA A 249 4.18 -7.82 9.07
N SER A 250 5.15 -6.94 8.77
CA SER A 250 5.55 -5.85 9.67
C SER A 250 4.44 -4.81 9.82
N LEU A 251 3.80 -4.39 8.72
CA LEU A 251 2.67 -3.46 8.76
C LEU A 251 1.48 -4.04 9.51
N LEU A 252 1.15 -5.32 9.27
CA LEU A 252 0.07 -6.02 9.96
C LEU A 252 0.32 -6.06 11.46
N GLY A 253 1.53 -6.46 11.90
CA GLY A 253 1.91 -6.52 13.30
C GLY A 253 1.84 -5.15 13.97
N ALA A 254 2.38 -4.11 13.33
CA ALA A 254 2.36 -2.75 13.84
C ALA A 254 0.93 -2.19 13.96
N CYS A 255 0.09 -2.39 12.94
CA CYS A 255 -1.30 -1.93 12.95
C CYS A 255 -2.13 -2.64 14.04
N LEU A 256 -2.00 -3.96 14.20
CA LEU A 256 -2.72 -4.71 15.24
C LEU A 256 -2.21 -4.36 16.64
N GLY A 257 -0.90 -4.18 16.83
CA GLY A 257 -0.33 -3.73 18.09
C GLY A 257 -0.81 -2.35 18.49
N PHE A 258 -0.89 -1.42 17.55
CA PHE A 258 -1.42 -0.08 17.78
C PHE A 258 -2.93 -0.08 18.03
N LEU A 259 -3.68 -0.91 17.29
CA LEU A 259 -5.14 -1.02 17.43
C LEU A 259 -5.58 -1.38 18.83
N ALA A 260 -4.77 -2.12 19.59
CA ALA A 260 -5.05 -2.45 20.99
C ALA A 260 -5.22 -1.20 21.89
N TYR A 261 -4.57 -0.09 21.51
CA TYR A 261 -4.63 1.19 22.26
C TYR A 261 -5.50 2.24 21.57
N ASN A 262 -5.74 2.10 20.28
CA ASN A 262 -6.46 3.07 19.46
C ASN A 262 -7.92 2.68 19.17
N PHE A 263 -8.32 1.39 19.40
CA PHE A 263 -9.72 1.01 19.21
C PHE A 263 -10.64 1.78 20.19
N ASN A 264 -11.84 2.15 19.70
CA ASN A 264 -12.74 3.04 20.44
C ASN A 264 -13.21 2.49 21.79
N PRO A 265 -13.01 3.22 22.91
CA PRO A 265 -12.47 4.57 23.01
C PRO A 265 -10.93 4.60 22.99
N ALA A 266 -10.33 5.39 22.10
CA ALA A 266 -8.89 5.48 21.94
C ALA A 266 -8.19 6.07 23.17
N SER A 267 -7.03 5.52 23.52
CA SER A 267 -6.14 6.01 24.57
C SER A 267 -4.96 6.80 24.03
N ILE A 268 -4.70 6.68 22.73
CA ILE A 268 -3.67 7.39 21.98
C ILE A 268 -4.09 7.50 20.50
N PHE A 269 -3.83 8.63 19.87
CA PHE A 269 -4.04 8.85 18.45
C PHE A 269 -2.77 8.59 17.66
N LEU A 270 -2.96 8.23 16.39
CA LEU A 270 -1.90 7.91 15.46
C LEU A 270 -1.03 9.14 15.11
N GLY A 271 -1.68 10.27 14.91
CA GLY A 271 -1.06 11.50 14.44
C GLY A 271 -0.66 11.45 12.97
N ASP A 272 -0.11 12.56 12.47
CA ASP A 272 0.38 12.66 11.11
C ASP A 272 1.60 11.76 10.88
N ALA A 273 2.46 11.59 11.90
CA ALA A 273 3.58 10.66 11.85
C ALA A 273 3.15 9.24 11.47
N GLY A 274 2.07 8.74 12.05
CA GLY A 274 1.62 7.37 11.80
C GLY A 274 0.73 7.25 10.58
N SER A 275 -0.18 8.18 10.34
CA SER A 275 -1.09 8.12 9.19
C SER A 275 -0.36 8.26 7.86
N LEU A 276 0.63 9.16 7.75
CA LEU A 276 1.49 9.30 6.58
C LEU A 276 2.36 8.05 6.37
N LEU A 277 2.92 7.49 7.47
CA LEU A 277 3.72 6.27 7.42
C LEU A 277 2.91 5.07 6.90
N ILE A 278 1.71 4.86 7.45
CA ILE A 278 0.81 3.78 7.00
C ILE A 278 0.48 3.95 5.51
N GLY A 279 0.14 5.17 5.09
CA GLY A 279 -0.12 5.47 3.69
C GLY A 279 1.09 5.18 2.79
N TYR A 280 2.28 5.60 3.21
CA TYR A 280 3.53 5.33 2.51
C TYR A 280 3.81 3.84 2.38
N LEU A 281 3.79 3.08 3.49
CA LEU A 281 4.05 1.64 3.48
C LEU A 281 3.03 0.89 2.61
N SER A 282 1.75 1.25 2.72
CA SER A 282 0.67 0.65 1.93
C SER A 282 0.90 0.81 0.44
N VAL A 283 1.17 2.03 -0.01
CA VAL A 283 1.46 2.33 -1.42
C VAL A 283 2.76 1.67 -1.86
N THR A 284 3.80 1.71 -1.02
CA THR A 284 5.09 1.08 -1.33
C THR A 284 4.92 -0.42 -1.57
N ILE A 285 4.19 -1.14 -0.70
CA ILE A 285 3.90 -2.56 -0.89
C ILE A 285 3.20 -2.79 -2.24
N VAL A 286 2.17 -2.00 -2.55
CA VAL A 286 1.47 -2.09 -3.84
C VAL A 286 2.41 -1.83 -5.02
N MET A 287 3.27 -0.81 -4.94
CA MET A 287 4.21 -0.47 -6.01
C MET A 287 5.28 -1.56 -6.24
N THR A 288 5.67 -2.33 -5.21
CA THR A 288 6.62 -3.44 -5.37
C THR A 288 6.09 -4.55 -6.30
N PHE A 289 4.79 -4.64 -6.56
CA PHE A 289 4.25 -5.57 -7.55
C PHE A 289 4.62 -5.19 -9.00
N ALA A 290 5.00 -3.96 -9.27
CA ALA A 290 5.58 -3.56 -10.55
C ALA A 290 7.01 -4.08 -10.74
N ASN A 291 7.70 -4.47 -9.67
CA ASN A 291 9.08 -4.93 -9.67
C ASN A 291 9.18 -6.47 -9.67
N LEU A 292 8.23 -7.15 -10.32
CA LEU A 292 8.36 -8.57 -10.59
C LEU A 292 9.48 -8.77 -11.61
N ARG A 293 10.36 -9.73 -11.35
CA ARG A 293 11.36 -10.13 -12.36
C ARG A 293 10.77 -11.19 -13.26
N PRO A 294 11.07 -11.18 -14.58
CA PRO A 294 10.74 -12.29 -15.45
C PRO A 294 11.46 -13.54 -14.92
N PHE A 295 10.71 -14.58 -14.61
CA PHE A 295 11.28 -15.87 -14.27
C PHE A 295 11.44 -16.67 -15.56
N ALA A 296 12.65 -17.15 -15.84
CA ALA A 296 12.83 -18.17 -16.87
C ALA A 296 12.15 -19.44 -16.37
N CYS A 297 11.18 -19.96 -17.12
CA CYS A 297 10.61 -21.27 -16.83
C CYS A 297 11.69 -22.34 -17.11
N PRO A 298 12.04 -23.20 -16.15
CA PRO A 298 13.00 -24.29 -16.40
C PRO A 298 12.39 -25.41 -17.24
N TYR A 299 11.08 -25.38 -17.51
CA TYR A 299 10.47 -26.33 -18.40
C TYR A 299 10.88 -26.06 -19.85
N ALA A 300 11.87 -26.84 -20.29
CA ALA A 300 12.22 -26.92 -21.69
C ALA A 300 10.99 -27.36 -22.51
N VAL A 301 10.53 -26.51 -23.39
CA VAL A 301 9.69 -26.95 -24.50
C VAL A 301 10.59 -27.78 -25.40
N HIS A 302 10.40 -29.13 -25.42
CA HIS A 302 11.03 -29.97 -26.41
C HIS A 302 10.51 -29.55 -27.78
N THR A 303 11.23 -28.67 -28.44
CA THR A 303 11.02 -28.45 -29.86
C THR A 303 11.49 -29.70 -30.61
N ALA A 304 10.85 -30.02 -31.72
CA ALA A 304 11.16 -31.22 -32.53
C ALA A 304 12.60 -31.30 -33.08
N GLY A 305 13.52 -30.45 -32.61
CA GLY A 305 14.94 -30.36 -32.94
C GLY A 305 15.92 -30.64 -31.81
N GLY A 306 15.46 -31.01 -30.60
CA GLY A 306 16.34 -31.51 -29.53
C GLY A 306 17.10 -30.46 -28.69
N THR A 307 16.91 -29.18 -28.91
CA THR A 307 17.43 -28.11 -28.01
C THR A 307 16.32 -27.67 -27.06
N ALA A 308 16.51 -27.97 -25.78
CA ALA A 308 15.61 -27.53 -24.72
C ALA A 308 15.80 -26.01 -24.50
N GLU A 309 14.92 -25.18 -25.02
CA GLU A 309 14.83 -23.79 -24.59
C GLU A 309 13.88 -23.67 -23.42
N PRO A 310 14.23 -22.91 -22.36
CA PRO A 310 13.32 -22.65 -21.26
C PRO A 310 12.08 -21.92 -21.80
N ALA A 311 10.91 -22.53 -21.65
CA ALA A 311 9.66 -21.88 -22.02
C ALA A 311 9.45 -20.67 -21.11
N PRO A 312 9.23 -19.47 -21.65
CA PRO A 312 8.86 -18.34 -20.80
C PRO A 312 7.53 -18.64 -20.14
N MET A 313 7.52 -18.61 -18.79
CA MET A 313 6.26 -18.60 -18.07
C MET A 313 5.66 -17.22 -18.24
N LEU A 314 4.89 -17.10 -19.31
CA LEU A 314 3.92 -16.03 -19.56
C LEU A 314 4.41 -14.57 -19.46
N PRO A 315 3.85 -13.68 -20.22
CA PRO A 315 2.41 -13.53 -20.40
C PRO A 315 1.98 -13.71 -21.85
N PRO A 316 0.74 -14.15 -22.06
CA PRO A 316 0.12 -13.94 -23.34
C PRO A 316 -0.12 -12.43 -23.52
N GLU A 317 -0.05 -11.96 -24.74
CA GLU A 317 -0.52 -10.67 -25.24
C GLU A 317 -0.34 -9.46 -24.26
N GLY A 318 0.79 -8.80 -24.29
CA GLY A 318 1.02 -7.53 -23.58
C GLY A 318 2.32 -7.43 -22.78
N GLY A 319 3.14 -8.46 -22.78
CA GLY A 319 4.44 -8.42 -22.07
C GLY A 319 4.30 -8.60 -20.55
N PHE A 320 5.42 -8.93 -19.94
CA PHE A 320 5.53 -9.16 -18.46
C PHE A 320 5.20 -7.90 -17.66
N GLU A 321 5.51 -6.74 -18.21
CA GLU A 321 5.26 -5.44 -17.61
C GLU A 321 3.77 -5.12 -17.51
N GLY A 322 2.97 -5.51 -18.50
CA GLY A 322 1.51 -5.35 -18.47
C GLY A 322 0.88 -6.20 -17.36
N PHE A 323 1.39 -7.43 -17.18
CA PHE A 323 0.98 -8.32 -16.09
C PHE A 323 1.31 -7.74 -14.70
N ALA A 324 2.53 -7.25 -14.49
CA ALA A 324 2.96 -6.61 -13.27
C ALA A 324 2.08 -5.38 -12.93
N THR A 325 1.77 -4.56 -13.93
CA THR A 325 0.88 -3.40 -13.79
C THR A 325 -0.53 -3.81 -13.34
N LEU A 326 -1.07 -4.92 -13.86
CA LEU A 326 -2.37 -5.43 -13.41
C LEU A 326 -2.37 -5.90 -11.95
N LEU A 327 -1.28 -6.49 -11.46
CA LEU A 327 -1.13 -6.83 -10.05
C LEU A 327 -1.06 -5.57 -9.17
N VAL A 328 -0.42 -4.49 -9.64
CA VAL A 328 -0.50 -3.19 -8.97
C VAL A 328 -1.94 -2.70 -8.90
N MET A 329 -2.74 -2.84 -9.98
CA MET A 329 -4.16 -2.47 -9.95
C MET A 329 -4.97 -3.33 -8.96
N CYS A 330 -4.66 -4.63 -8.83
CA CYS A 330 -5.26 -5.49 -7.79
C CYS A 330 -4.91 -4.99 -6.38
N GLY A 331 -3.65 -4.63 -6.14
CA GLY A 331 -3.20 -4.03 -4.88
C GLY A 331 -3.85 -2.68 -4.58
N LEU A 332 -4.02 -1.82 -5.58
CA LEU A 332 -4.75 -0.55 -5.45
C LEU A 332 -6.23 -0.77 -5.12
N ALA A 333 -6.86 -1.83 -5.66
CA ALA A 333 -8.22 -2.21 -5.27
C ALA A 333 -8.31 -2.59 -3.79
N MET A 334 -7.25 -3.25 -3.25
CA MET A 334 -7.13 -3.58 -1.83
C MET A 334 -6.80 -2.36 -0.93
N PHE A 335 -6.37 -1.23 -1.51
CA PHE A 335 -6.23 0.07 -0.86
C PHE A 335 -7.44 0.97 -1.20
N GLY A 336 -8.56 0.36 -1.55
CA GLY A 336 -9.66 1.04 -2.21
C GLY A 336 -10.43 2.02 -1.31
N LEU A 337 -10.61 1.73 -0.03
CA LEU A 337 -11.39 2.62 0.84
C LEU A 337 -10.75 4.00 1.02
N PRO A 338 -9.43 4.14 1.32
CA PRO A 338 -8.74 5.43 1.31
C PRO A 338 -8.88 6.17 -0.03
N ILE A 339 -8.73 5.45 -1.16
CA ILE A 339 -8.85 6.04 -2.50
C ILE A 339 -10.28 6.55 -2.74
N ILE A 340 -11.31 5.76 -2.40
CA ILE A 340 -12.72 6.13 -2.59
C ILE A 340 -13.06 7.35 -1.74
N ASP A 341 -12.70 7.38 -0.45
CA ASP A 341 -13.03 8.51 0.44
C ASP A 341 -12.38 9.82 -0.05
N THR A 342 -11.10 9.74 -0.43
CA THR A 342 -10.36 10.89 -0.97
C THR A 342 -10.92 11.36 -2.31
N SER A 343 -11.21 10.43 -3.23
CA SER A 343 -11.80 10.75 -4.53
C SER A 343 -13.16 11.43 -4.39
N LEU A 344 -14.01 10.91 -3.50
CA LEU A 344 -15.31 11.54 -3.18
C LEU A 344 -15.14 12.95 -2.63
N SER A 345 -14.15 13.18 -1.77
CA SER A 345 -13.87 14.51 -1.21
C SER A 345 -13.42 15.49 -2.30
N ILE A 346 -12.53 15.05 -3.20
CA ILE A 346 -12.06 15.84 -4.34
C ILE A 346 -13.23 16.19 -5.27
N ILE A 347 -14.07 15.22 -5.63
CA ILE A 347 -15.23 15.42 -6.52
C ILE A 347 -16.23 16.40 -5.89
N ARG A 348 -16.51 16.28 -4.59
CA ARG A 348 -17.41 17.21 -3.90
C ARG A 348 -16.91 18.64 -3.94
N ARG A 349 -15.61 18.87 -3.63
CA ARG A 349 -14.97 20.19 -3.65
C ARG A 349 -14.95 20.78 -5.06
N TRP A 350 -14.62 19.97 -6.06
CA TRP A 350 -14.64 20.38 -7.46
C TRP A 350 -16.04 20.82 -7.92
N ARG A 351 -17.08 20.04 -7.59
CA ARG A 351 -18.48 20.38 -7.90
C ARG A 351 -18.95 21.64 -7.15
N ALA A 352 -18.53 21.82 -5.91
CA ALA A 352 -18.85 22.99 -5.12
C ALA A 352 -18.03 24.23 -5.52
N ARG A 353 -17.07 24.08 -6.44
CA ARG A 353 -16.11 25.15 -6.86
C ARG A 353 -15.38 25.81 -5.69
N VAL A 354 -15.03 25.01 -4.67
CA VAL A 354 -14.24 25.46 -3.52
C VAL A 354 -12.80 24.93 -3.60
N PRO A 355 -11.81 25.63 -3.01
CA PRO A 355 -10.42 25.15 -2.97
C PRO A 355 -10.31 23.75 -2.36
N PHE A 356 -9.36 22.94 -2.84
CA PHE A 356 -9.12 21.59 -2.31
C PHE A 356 -8.64 21.60 -0.84
N SER A 357 -8.12 22.71 -0.35
CA SER A 357 -7.73 22.92 1.05
C SER A 357 -8.91 23.18 1.99
N THR A 358 -10.13 23.41 1.47
CA THR A 358 -11.31 23.66 2.31
C THR A 358 -11.62 22.43 3.15
N PRO A 359 -11.82 22.54 4.48
CA PRO A 359 -12.23 21.43 5.33
C PRO A 359 -13.51 20.77 4.84
N ASP A 360 -13.53 19.43 4.78
CA ASP A 360 -14.70 18.64 4.41
C ASP A 360 -15.18 17.84 5.63
N THR A 361 -16.43 18.02 6.03
CA THR A 361 -17.05 17.28 7.14
C THR A 361 -17.86 16.08 6.67
N ASN A 362 -17.89 15.81 5.36
CA ASN A 362 -18.71 14.78 4.72
C ASN A 362 -17.91 13.58 4.23
N HIS A 363 -16.74 13.32 4.83
CA HIS A 363 -16.00 12.09 4.57
C HIS A 363 -16.88 10.84 4.77
N LEU A 364 -16.56 9.77 4.05
CA LEU A 364 -17.34 8.53 4.05
C LEU A 364 -17.52 7.99 5.49
N HIS A 365 -16.46 7.99 6.28
CA HIS A 365 -16.48 7.51 7.66
C HIS A 365 -17.44 8.32 8.57
N HIS A 366 -17.55 9.64 8.39
CA HIS A 366 -18.52 10.45 9.11
C HIS A 366 -19.96 10.17 8.68
N ARG A 367 -20.17 9.89 7.39
CA ARG A 367 -21.50 9.52 6.85
C ARG A 367 -21.93 8.16 7.37
N VAL A 368 -21.04 7.16 7.35
CA VAL A 368 -21.32 5.82 7.91
C VAL A 368 -21.60 5.92 9.41
N LYS A 369 -20.82 6.71 10.17
CA LYS A 369 -21.10 6.94 11.60
C LYS A 369 -22.50 7.50 11.83
N ARG A 370 -22.93 8.50 11.04
CA ARG A 370 -24.30 9.05 11.14
C ARG A 370 -25.35 8.00 10.82
N ALA A 371 -25.15 7.20 9.77
CA ALA A 371 -26.04 6.11 9.39
C ALA A 371 -26.14 5.00 10.45
N MET A 372 -25.09 4.79 11.22
CA MET A 372 -25.03 3.81 12.33
C MET A 372 -25.48 4.38 13.68
N GLY A 373 -26.27 5.45 13.67
CA GLY A 373 -26.82 6.07 14.90
C GLY A 373 -25.75 6.74 15.77
N GLY A 374 -24.64 7.20 15.19
CA GLY A 374 -23.53 7.88 15.87
C GLY A 374 -22.51 6.95 16.51
N SER A 375 -22.70 5.64 16.48
CA SER A 375 -21.78 4.66 17.06
C SER A 375 -20.48 4.53 16.27
N VAL A 376 -19.35 4.91 16.88
CA VAL A 376 -18.01 4.77 16.28
C VAL A 376 -17.69 3.31 16.00
N ARG A 377 -17.89 2.41 16.97
CA ARG A 377 -17.58 0.98 16.82
C ARG A 377 -18.33 0.34 15.66
N ARG A 378 -19.66 0.59 15.55
CA ARG A 378 -20.47 0.05 14.44
C ARG A 378 -20.00 0.58 13.09
N ALA A 379 -19.70 1.87 13.00
CA ALA A 379 -19.20 2.49 11.79
C ALA A 379 -17.86 1.89 11.35
N VAL A 380 -16.91 1.77 12.28
CA VAL A 380 -15.57 1.25 12.01
C VAL A 380 -15.64 -0.22 11.58
N LEU A 381 -16.41 -1.07 12.27
CA LEU A 381 -16.58 -2.47 11.89
C LEU A 381 -17.27 -2.63 10.52
N SER A 382 -18.23 -1.77 10.18
CA SER A 382 -18.86 -1.76 8.84
C SER A 382 -17.86 -1.37 7.75
N LEU A 383 -16.94 -0.44 8.04
CA LEU A 383 -15.91 -0.04 7.10
C LEU A 383 -14.82 -1.11 6.96
N TYR A 384 -14.50 -1.87 8.02
CA TYR A 384 -13.64 -3.06 7.92
C TYR A 384 -14.25 -4.13 7.01
N ALA A 385 -15.57 -4.39 7.16
CA ALA A 385 -16.27 -5.34 6.30
C ALA A 385 -16.30 -4.87 4.84
N PHE A 386 -16.44 -3.56 4.60
CA PHE A 386 -16.37 -2.99 3.26
C PHE A 386 -14.96 -3.15 2.66
N GLU A 387 -13.90 -2.84 3.42
CA GLU A 387 -12.52 -3.03 2.99
C GLU A 387 -12.19 -4.50 2.71
N LEU A 388 -12.68 -5.43 3.54
CA LEU A 388 -12.56 -6.86 3.28
C LEU A 388 -13.18 -7.25 1.94
N GLY A 389 -14.34 -6.65 1.59
CA GLY A 389 -14.94 -6.83 0.27
C GLY A 389 -14.03 -6.37 -0.87
N LEU A 390 -13.34 -5.23 -0.72
CA LEU A 390 -12.37 -4.73 -1.71
C LEU A 390 -11.14 -5.64 -1.81
N VAL A 391 -10.65 -6.14 -0.68
CA VAL A 391 -9.55 -7.14 -0.63
C VAL A 391 -9.95 -8.40 -1.38
N LEU A 392 -11.16 -8.92 -1.17
CA LEU A 392 -11.66 -10.11 -1.88
C LEU A 392 -11.80 -9.86 -3.39
N ILE A 393 -12.25 -8.68 -3.80
CA ILE A 393 -12.35 -8.29 -5.21
C ILE A 393 -10.96 -8.25 -5.85
N GLY A 394 -9.98 -7.57 -5.22
CA GLY A 394 -8.62 -7.51 -5.69
C GLY A 394 -7.96 -8.89 -5.74
N GLY A 395 -8.18 -9.73 -4.72
CA GLY A 395 -7.69 -11.10 -4.64
C GLY A 395 -8.27 -12.00 -5.73
N ALA A 396 -9.58 -11.93 -5.98
CA ALA A 396 -10.24 -12.69 -7.05
C ALA A 396 -9.70 -12.29 -8.43
N ALA A 397 -9.52 -10.98 -8.68
CA ALA A 397 -8.93 -10.50 -9.93
C ALA A 397 -7.50 -10.99 -10.10
N ALA A 398 -6.67 -10.93 -9.05
CA ALA A 398 -5.30 -11.43 -9.07
C ALA A 398 -5.23 -12.95 -9.31
N THR A 399 -6.12 -13.72 -8.67
CA THR A 399 -6.21 -15.18 -8.88
C THR A 399 -6.55 -15.50 -10.33
N TYR A 400 -7.50 -14.77 -10.91
CA TYR A 400 -7.84 -14.94 -12.32
C TYR A 400 -6.68 -14.62 -13.25
N ILE A 401 -5.92 -13.54 -12.96
CA ILE A 401 -4.74 -13.13 -13.73
C ILE A 401 -3.63 -14.19 -13.62
N LEU A 402 -3.35 -14.69 -12.41
CA LEU A 402 -2.21 -15.58 -12.15
C LEU A 402 -2.46 -17.05 -12.51
N ILE A 403 -3.68 -17.54 -12.37
CA ILE A 403 -4.01 -18.96 -12.51
C ILE A 403 -4.93 -19.21 -13.71
N GLY A 404 -5.82 -18.27 -14.02
CA GLY A 404 -6.87 -18.48 -15.01
C GLY A 404 -6.42 -18.38 -16.47
N GLY A 405 -5.16 -17.96 -16.76
CA GLY A 405 -4.62 -17.85 -18.13
C GLY A 405 -5.46 -16.98 -19.08
N GLY A 406 -6.36 -16.15 -18.53
CA GLY A 406 -7.35 -15.38 -19.28
C GLY A 406 -6.80 -14.10 -19.91
N ARG A 407 -7.61 -13.49 -20.76
CA ARG A 407 -7.27 -12.21 -21.40
C ARG A 407 -7.15 -11.13 -20.33
N LEU A 408 -6.01 -10.47 -20.26
CA LEU A 408 -5.67 -9.44 -19.26
C LEU A 408 -6.67 -8.27 -19.23
N LEU A 409 -7.35 -8.01 -20.35
CA LEU A 409 -8.31 -6.93 -20.48
C LEU A 409 -9.54 -7.09 -19.54
N TYR A 410 -10.02 -8.30 -19.32
CA TYR A 410 -11.23 -8.53 -18.50
C TYR A 410 -11.05 -8.16 -17.02
N PRO A 411 -9.98 -8.58 -16.31
CA PRO A 411 -9.74 -8.13 -14.94
C PRO A 411 -9.58 -6.61 -14.84
N PHE A 412 -8.91 -5.98 -15.78
CA PHE A 412 -8.75 -4.52 -15.82
C PHE A 412 -10.12 -3.82 -15.92
N ILE A 413 -10.95 -4.21 -16.90
CA ILE A 413 -12.30 -3.65 -17.07
C ILE A 413 -13.13 -3.90 -15.81
N PHE A 414 -13.06 -5.10 -15.23
CA PHE A 414 -13.78 -5.45 -14.00
C PHE A 414 -13.38 -4.54 -12.83
N LEU A 415 -12.09 -4.35 -12.58
CA LEU A 415 -11.59 -3.49 -11.49
C LEU A 415 -12.03 -2.03 -11.69
N VAL A 416 -11.93 -1.51 -12.92
CA VAL A 416 -12.35 -0.14 -13.25
C VAL A 416 -13.87 0.01 -13.06
N LEU A 417 -14.66 -0.94 -13.56
CA LEU A 417 -16.12 -0.90 -13.42
C LEU A 417 -16.55 -1.04 -11.95
N ALA A 418 -15.90 -1.92 -11.18
CA ALA A 418 -16.16 -2.04 -9.75
C ALA A 418 -15.88 -0.73 -9.03
N PHE A 419 -14.72 -0.09 -9.29
CA PHE A 419 -14.36 1.19 -8.71
C PHE A 419 -15.36 2.30 -9.07
N VAL A 420 -15.71 2.44 -10.36
CA VAL A 420 -16.66 3.45 -10.83
C VAL A 420 -18.06 3.22 -10.24
N THR A 421 -18.50 1.96 -10.14
CA THR A 421 -19.79 1.60 -9.56
C THR A 421 -19.83 1.94 -8.07
N LEU A 422 -18.80 1.57 -7.31
CA LEU A 422 -18.70 1.87 -5.87
C LEU A 422 -18.64 3.39 -5.63
N LEU A 423 -17.88 4.11 -6.46
CA LEU A 423 -17.83 5.57 -6.43
C LEU A 423 -19.21 6.18 -6.71
N GLY A 424 -19.91 5.70 -7.74
CA GLY A 424 -21.25 6.14 -8.13
C GLY A 424 -22.32 5.88 -7.06
N LEU A 425 -22.29 4.69 -6.45
CA LEU A 425 -23.19 4.34 -5.34
C LEU A 425 -22.96 5.23 -4.12
N SER A 426 -21.70 5.47 -3.79
CA SER A 426 -21.31 6.36 -2.69
C SER A 426 -21.72 7.81 -2.92
N MET A 427 -21.80 8.25 -4.18
CA MET A 427 -22.27 9.59 -4.55
C MET A 427 -23.80 9.76 -4.42
N ARG A 428 -24.60 8.72 -4.74
CA ARG A 428 -26.07 8.79 -4.68
C ARG A 428 -26.60 9.05 -3.28
N GLY A 429 -25.91 8.61 -2.24
CA GLY A 429 -26.24 8.88 -0.83
C GLY A 429 -25.85 10.29 -0.34
N SER A 430 -25.20 11.11 -1.17
CA SER A 430 -24.76 12.46 -0.82
C SER A 430 -25.74 13.51 -1.33
N GLY A 431 -26.94 13.55 -0.80
CA GLY A 431 -27.80 14.71 -0.91
C GLY A 431 -27.07 15.93 -0.31
N VAL A 432 -26.43 16.70 -1.17
CA VAL A 432 -25.68 17.91 -0.80
C VAL A 432 -26.72 18.97 -0.48
N ALA A 433 -27.00 19.19 0.79
CA ALA A 433 -27.42 20.52 1.23
C ALA A 433 -26.14 21.35 1.34
N PRO A 434 -25.97 22.41 0.54
CA PRO A 434 -24.87 23.33 0.74
C PRO A 434 -25.19 24.11 2.01
N THR A 435 -24.48 23.80 3.10
CA THR A 435 -24.40 24.75 4.22
C THR A 435 -23.50 25.91 3.81
N ALA A 436 -24.03 26.77 2.94
CA ALA A 436 -23.55 28.13 2.82
C ALA A 436 -23.92 28.85 4.13
N ARG A 437 -23.05 28.75 5.15
CA ARG A 437 -23.07 29.77 6.19
C ARG A 437 -22.62 31.07 5.53
N LYS A 438 -23.60 31.94 5.24
CA LYS A 438 -23.36 33.36 5.06
C LYS A 438 -22.42 33.83 6.15
N ALA A 439 -21.24 34.30 5.78
CA ALA A 439 -20.51 35.23 6.60
C ALA A 439 -21.45 36.42 6.76
N ALA A 440 -21.92 36.68 7.96
CA ALA A 440 -22.53 37.94 8.34
C ALA A 440 -21.42 38.97 8.43
N PRO A 441 -21.74 40.24 8.14
CA PRO A 441 -20.82 41.36 7.93
C PRO A 441 -19.94 41.70 9.13
#